data_ead9595f57d7a80ba235f54151b00443
#
_entry.id   ead9595f57d7a80ba235f54151b00443
#
_cell.length_a   1.000
_cell.length_b   1.000
_cell.length_c   1.000
_cell.angle_alpha   90.00
_cell.angle_beta   90.00
_cell.angle_gamma   90.00
#
_symmetry.space_group_name_H-M   'P 1'
#
loop_
_entity.id
_entity.type
_entity.pdbx_description
1 polymer ?
#
loop_
_entity_poly.entity_id
_entity_poly.type
_entity_poly.pdbx_seq_one_letter_code
_entity_poly.pdbx_strand_id
1 'polypeptide(L)'
;RPRLLFYQPRRQPYLPVEFSAAAYRYGHSMIRPSYFFNDFVKDHTGNARTPIFSADPNPLANLNGFRPLPDNWGFQWKFFFDVEPGDTAQRSYKIDTKLVHPLQSLPPTVAENPANLAHRNLLRGLRLGLPSGQSVARAMGITPLSAADLGLDQIAAEYAHDAPLWFYLLKEAELLGNSRQLGPAGGRIVAEVLIGLLAGDPLSYLSVAPAWTPELAEGGRFGMPELLRFALGA
;
A
#
# COMPACT_ATOMS: atom_id res chain seq x y z
N ARG A 1 26.19 -0.70 -5.27
CA ARG A 1 24.92 -1.43 -5.29
C ARG A 1 24.36 -1.50 -3.88
N PRO A 2 23.04 -1.42 -3.67
CA PRO A 2 22.43 -1.58 -2.36
C PRO A 2 22.74 -2.98 -1.80
N ARG A 3 23.00 -3.06 -0.50
CA ARG A 3 23.26 -4.34 0.17
C ARG A 3 21.92 -4.94 0.62
N LEU A 4 21.52 -6.04 0.00
CA LEU A 4 20.39 -6.85 0.45
C LEU A 4 20.88 -7.84 1.52
N LEU A 5 20.14 -7.95 2.63
CA LEU A 5 20.52 -8.82 3.76
C LEU A 5 19.72 -10.13 3.78
N PHE A 6 18.45 -10.07 3.43
CA PHE A 6 17.51 -11.19 3.54
C PHE A 6 16.97 -11.64 2.18
N TYR A 7 16.67 -10.70 1.28
CA TYR A 7 16.25 -11.05 -0.07
C TYR A 7 17.47 -11.37 -0.92
N GLN A 8 17.55 -12.59 -1.40
CA GLN A 8 18.61 -13.03 -2.30
C GLN A 8 17.99 -13.43 -3.64
N PRO A 9 18.06 -12.56 -4.67
CA PRO A 9 17.61 -12.92 -5.99
C PRO A 9 18.45 -14.10 -6.49
N ARG A 10 17.78 -15.22 -6.74
CA ARG A 10 18.39 -16.41 -7.36
C ARG A 10 18.49 -16.18 -8.87
N ARG A 11 18.55 -17.25 -9.65
CA ARG A 11 18.57 -17.15 -11.12
C ARG A 11 17.39 -16.37 -11.72
N GLN A 12 16.25 -16.38 -11.02
CA GLN A 12 15.08 -15.55 -11.34
C GLN A 12 14.64 -14.80 -10.09
N PRO A 13 14.41 -13.48 -10.16
CA PRO A 13 13.80 -12.72 -9.10
C PRO A 13 12.40 -13.28 -8.76
N TYR A 14 12.01 -13.22 -7.49
CA TYR A 14 10.75 -13.78 -7.02
C TYR A 14 10.10 -12.86 -5.98
N LEU A 15 8.79 -13.03 -5.77
CA LEU A 15 8.05 -12.35 -4.71
C LEU A 15 7.85 -13.29 -3.53
N PRO A 16 8.52 -13.07 -2.39
CA PRO A 16 8.28 -13.85 -1.17
C PRO A 16 6.80 -13.76 -0.73
N VAL A 17 6.32 -14.81 -0.09
CA VAL A 17 4.93 -14.82 0.41
C VAL A 17 4.72 -13.80 1.53
N GLU A 18 5.73 -13.52 2.33
CA GLU A 18 5.74 -12.49 3.36
C GLU A 18 5.52 -11.09 2.76
N PHE A 19 6.10 -10.83 1.58
CA PHE A 19 5.87 -9.59 0.85
C PHE A 19 4.45 -9.55 0.27
N SER A 20 4.08 -10.54 -0.57
CA SER A 20 2.85 -10.50 -1.36
C SER A 20 1.58 -10.70 -0.52
N ALA A 21 1.65 -11.49 0.56
CA ALA A 21 0.49 -11.80 1.39
C ALA A 21 0.38 -10.96 2.67
N ALA A 22 1.45 -10.29 3.09
CA ALA A 22 1.45 -9.44 4.27
C ALA A 22 2.02 -8.04 4.01
N ALA A 23 3.34 -7.90 3.83
CA ALA A 23 4.00 -6.59 3.89
C ALA A 23 3.48 -5.60 2.84
N TYR A 24 3.32 -6.00 1.59
CA TYR A 24 2.84 -5.11 0.52
C TYR A 24 1.34 -4.79 0.61
N ARG A 25 0.61 -5.44 1.56
CA ARG A 25 -0.80 -5.14 1.85
C ARG A 25 -1.00 -4.02 2.86
N TYR A 26 0.06 -3.38 3.32
CA TYR A 26 -0.02 -2.21 4.20
C TYR A 26 -0.87 -1.08 3.59
N GLY A 27 -0.86 -0.95 2.26
CA GLY A 27 -1.64 0.05 1.54
C GLY A 27 -3.14 -0.02 1.76
N HIS A 28 -3.68 -1.14 2.24
CA HIS A 28 -5.11 -1.26 2.55
C HIS A 28 -5.55 -0.29 3.65
N SER A 29 -4.70 0.05 4.62
CA SER A 29 -4.99 1.06 5.65
C SER A 29 -4.93 2.49 5.14
N MET A 30 -4.23 2.73 4.02
CA MET A 30 -4.03 4.07 3.47
C MET A 30 -5.19 4.53 2.58
N ILE A 31 -6.11 3.65 2.24
CA ILE A 31 -7.23 3.93 1.34
C ILE A 31 -8.25 4.83 2.03
N ARG A 32 -8.77 5.82 1.30
CA ARG A 32 -9.87 6.69 1.72
C ARG A 32 -11.21 6.04 1.34
N PRO A 33 -12.30 6.32 2.08
CA PRO A 33 -13.62 5.80 1.73
C PRO A 33 -14.19 6.40 0.43
N SER A 34 -13.65 7.56 0.03
CA SER A 34 -14.08 8.30 -1.16
C SER A 34 -12.98 9.23 -1.65
N TYR A 35 -13.03 9.58 -2.93
CA TYR A 35 -12.05 10.45 -3.58
C TYR A 35 -12.69 11.55 -4.40
N PHE A 36 -12.05 12.73 -4.42
CA PHE A 36 -12.10 13.61 -5.59
C PHE A 36 -11.17 13.03 -6.64
N PHE A 37 -11.58 12.98 -7.87
CA PHE A 37 -10.70 12.50 -8.93
C PHE A 37 -10.88 13.25 -10.24
N ASN A 38 -11.94 14.04 -10.36
CA ASN A 38 -12.30 14.73 -11.58
C ASN A 38 -13.24 15.92 -11.27
N ASP A 39 -12.98 17.10 -11.83
CA ASP A 39 -13.80 18.30 -11.61
C ASP A 39 -15.20 18.14 -12.20
N PHE A 40 -15.34 17.50 -13.37
CA PHE A 40 -16.64 17.25 -13.97
C PHE A 40 -17.55 16.46 -13.02
N VAL A 41 -17.04 15.41 -12.42
CA VAL A 41 -17.81 14.58 -11.47
C VAL A 41 -18.17 15.38 -10.23
N LYS A 42 -17.25 16.15 -9.71
CA LYS A 42 -17.46 17.05 -8.56
C LYS A 42 -18.62 18.03 -8.84
N ASP A 43 -18.59 18.66 -9.99
CA ASP A 43 -19.54 19.74 -10.34
C ASP A 43 -20.94 19.19 -10.72
N HIS A 44 -21.02 18.00 -11.28
CA HIS A 44 -22.27 17.44 -11.80
C HIS A 44 -23.00 16.49 -10.85
N THR A 45 -22.31 15.88 -9.90
CA THR A 45 -22.95 14.95 -8.95
C THR A 45 -23.41 15.62 -7.65
N GLY A 46 -23.04 16.88 -7.43
CA GLY A 46 -23.25 17.58 -6.17
C GLY A 46 -22.48 16.97 -4.98
N ASN A 47 -21.85 15.82 -5.20
CA ASN A 47 -21.03 15.12 -4.22
C ASN A 47 -19.57 15.48 -4.42
N ALA A 48 -19.04 16.17 -3.44
CA ALA A 48 -17.64 16.53 -3.44
C ALA A 48 -16.67 15.33 -3.50
N ARG A 49 -17.15 14.10 -3.28
CA ARG A 49 -16.31 12.87 -3.26
C ARG A 49 -17.11 11.67 -3.74
N THR A 50 -16.50 10.86 -4.59
CA THR A 50 -17.10 9.60 -5.06
C THR A 50 -16.62 8.44 -4.18
N PRO A 51 -17.55 7.65 -3.60
CA PRO A 51 -17.21 6.47 -2.80
C PRO A 51 -16.42 5.43 -3.59
N ILE A 52 -15.48 4.74 -2.94
CA ILE A 52 -14.76 3.62 -3.57
C ILE A 52 -15.67 2.44 -3.87
N PHE A 53 -16.59 2.16 -2.94
CA PHE A 53 -17.62 1.13 -3.08
C PHE A 53 -18.96 1.67 -2.60
N SER A 54 -20.02 1.21 -3.25
CA SER A 54 -21.41 1.49 -2.87
C SER A 54 -22.29 0.32 -3.28
N ALA A 55 -23.37 0.11 -2.54
CA ALA A 55 -24.45 -0.78 -2.91
C ALA A 55 -25.39 -0.17 -3.97
N ASP A 56 -25.26 1.13 -4.24
CA ASP A 56 -26.02 1.82 -5.27
C ASP A 56 -25.71 1.21 -6.64
N PRO A 57 -26.71 0.71 -7.39
CA PRO A 57 -26.50 0.14 -8.72
C PRO A 57 -26.12 1.18 -9.77
N ASN A 58 -26.30 2.48 -9.48
CA ASN A 58 -25.93 3.55 -10.39
C ASN A 58 -24.40 3.56 -10.61
N PRO A 59 -23.90 3.32 -11.83
CA PRO A 59 -22.48 3.33 -12.11
C PRO A 59 -21.82 4.69 -11.86
N LEU A 60 -22.57 5.78 -11.83
CA LEU A 60 -22.06 7.12 -11.55
C LEU A 60 -21.98 7.44 -10.05
N ALA A 61 -22.45 6.56 -9.18
CA ALA A 61 -22.48 6.79 -7.74
C ALA A 61 -21.24 6.28 -6.99
N ASN A 62 -20.32 5.58 -7.65
CA ASN A 62 -19.19 4.94 -7.00
C ASN A 62 -18.03 4.62 -7.96
N LEU A 63 -16.88 4.21 -7.39
CA LEU A 63 -15.69 3.76 -8.12
C LEU A 63 -15.58 2.22 -8.19
N ASN A 64 -16.67 1.47 -8.05
CA ASN A 64 -16.64 0.01 -8.19
C ASN A 64 -15.96 -0.37 -9.50
N GLY A 65 -15.02 -1.30 -9.44
CA GLY A 65 -14.32 -1.83 -10.60
C GLY A 65 -15.18 -2.80 -11.43
N PHE A 66 -14.53 -3.47 -12.39
CA PHE A 66 -15.11 -4.50 -13.27
C PHE A 66 -16.23 -4.01 -14.19
N ARG A 67 -16.21 -2.74 -14.56
CA ARG A 67 -17.13 -2.10 -15.49
C ARG A 67 -16.42 -0.98 -16.26
N PRO A 68 -16.90 -0.61 -17.47
CA PRO A 68 -16.42 0.59 -18.14
C PRO A 68 -16.67 1.83 -17.28
N LEU A 69 -15.69 2.71 -17.23
CA LEU A 69 -15.87 4.07 -16.69
C LEU A 69 -16.42 4.98 -17.80
N PRO A 70 -17.21 6.00 -17.48
CA PRO A 70 -17.60 7.04 -18.43
C PRO A 70 -16.35 7.74 -19.01
N ASP A 71 -16.39 8.09 -20.30
CA ASP A 71 -15.27 8.70 -21.02
C ASP A 71 -14.78 10.00 -20.39
N ASN A 72 -15.67 10.73 -19.72
CA ASN A 72 -15.37 11.98 -19.01
C ASN A 72 -14.92 11.78 -17.57
N TRP A 73 -14.67 10.53 -17.13
CA TRP A 73 -14.19 10.19 -15.79
C TRP A 73 -12.66 9.99 -15.72
N GLY A 74 -11.92 10.62 -16.60
CA GLY A 74 -10.47 10.62 -16.53
C GLY A 74 -9.96 11.17 -15.21
N PHE A 75 -8.92 10.55 -14.65
CA PHE A 75 -8.30 11.03 -13.40
C PHE A 75 -7.52 12.33 -13.66
N GLN A 76 -7.79 13.34 -12.87
CA GLN A 76 -7.00 14.59 -12.86
C GLN A 76 -5.95 14.51 -11.75
N TRP A 77 -4.71 14.51 -12.13
CA TRP A 77 -3.57 14.25 -11.25
C TRP A 77 -3.40 15.26 -10.12
N LYS A 78 -3.87 16.51 -10.31
CA LYS A 78 -3.89 17.55 -9.28
C LYS A 78 -4.60 17.15 -7.98
N PHE A 79 -5.49 16.16 -8.02
CA PHE A 79 -6.14 15.62 -6.82
C PHE A 79 -5.29 14.59 -6.07
N PHE A 80 -4.19 14.14 -6.66
CA PHE A 80 -3.37 13.06 -6.12
C PHE A 80 -1.91 13.47 -5.88
N PHE A 81 -1.42 14.47 -6.63
CA PHE A 81 -0.07 14.98 -6.53
C PHE A 81 -0.07 16.51 -6.58
N ASP A 82 0.86 17.13 -5.89
CA ASP A 82 1.10 18.57 -5.96
C ASP A 82 1.93 18.84 -7.24
N VAL A 83 1.27 18.93 -8.40
CA VAL A 83 1.91 19.09 -9.72
C VAL A 83 2.23 20.56 -9.97
N GLU A 84 1.24 21.45 -9.76
CA GLU A 84 1.35 22.90 -9.94
C GLU A 84 1.27 23.66 -8.62
N PRO A 85 1.81 24.89 -8.57
CA PRO A 85 1.62 25.76 -7.42
C PRO A 85 0.13 25.99 -7.12
N GLY A 86 -0.29 25.66 -5.91
CA GLY A 86 -1.69 25.75 -5.50
C GLY A 86 -2.49 24.46 -5.57
N ASP A 87 -1.96 23.42 -6.18
CA ASP A 87 -2.56 22.10 -6.10
C ASP A 87 -2.61 21.59 -4.66
N THR A 88 -3.70 20.92 -4.33
CA THR A 88 -3.90 20.32 -3.00
C THR A 88 -4.22 18.85 -3.14
N ALA A 89 -3.18 18.03 -3.17
CA ALA A 89 -3.32 16.58 -3.24
C ALA A 89 -4.06 16.02 -2.04
N GLN A 90 -4.95 15.07 -2.27
CA GLN A 90 -5.61 14.32 -1.22
C GLN A 90 -4.61 13.38 -0.56
N ARG A 91 -4.23 13.67 0.67
CA ARG A 91 -3.32 12.79 1.41
C ARG A 91 -3.97 11.44 1.68
N SER A 92 -3.19 10.36 1.62
CA SER A 92 -3.63 9.04 2.04
C SER A 92 -4.02 9.01 3.53
N TYR A 93 -4.72 7.97 3.95
CA TYR A 93 -4.82 7.68 5.37
C TYR A 93 -3.49 7.15 5.91
N LYS A 94 -3.44 6.93 7.21
CA LYS A 94 -2.25 6.48 7.92
C LYS A 94 -2.00 4.99 7.69
N ILE A 95 -0.76 4.57 7.88
CA ILE A 95 -0.41 3.16 7.96
C ILE A 95 -0.63 2.73 9.40
N ASP A 96 -1.78 2.14 9.68
CA ASP A 96 -2.18 1.66 10.99
C ASP A 96 -3.11 0.44 10.87
N THR A 97 -3.62 -0.05 11.99
CA THR A 97 -4.51 -1.21 12.03
C THR A 97 -5.97 -0.88 11.69
N LYS A 98 -6.28 0.34 11.27
CA LYS A 98 -7.64 0.79 10.97
C LYS A 98 -7.92 0.73 9.47
N LEU A 99 -9.00 0.08 9.10
CA LEU A 99 -9.53 0.10 7.73
C LEU A 99 -10.80 0.92 7.69
N VAL A 100 -10.99 1.66 6.59
CA VAL A 100 -12.22 2.42 6.35
C VAL A 100 -13.41 1.48 6.17
N HIS A 101 -14.60 1.95 6.56
CA HIS A 101 -15.84 1.16 6.54
C HIS A 101 -16.09 0.40 5.22
N PRO A 102 -15.92 0.98 4.01
CA PRO A 102 -16.14 0.22 2.78
C PRO A 102 -15.28 -1.03 2.62
N LEU A 103 -14.10 -1.07 3.25
CA LEU A 103 -13.22 -2.24 3.22
C LEU A 103 -13.58 -3.30 4.27
N GLN A 104 -14.42 -2.94 5.23
CA GLN A 104 -14.95 -3.88 6.22
C GLN A 104 -16.17 -4.64 5.71
N SER A 105 -16.82 -4.11 4.64
CA SER A 105 -17.99 -4.72 4.03
C SER A 105 -17.91 -4.55 2.50
N LEU A 106 -17.05 -5.34 1.88
CA LEU A 106 -16.86 -5.34 0.43
C LEU A 106 -18.16 -5.77 -0.27
N PRO A 107 -18.53 -5.10 -1.40
CA PRO A 107 -19.70 -5.51 -2.16
C PRO A 107 -19.51 -6.92 -2.77
N PRO A 108 -20.60 -7.68 -2.98
CA PRO A 108 -20.53 -9.03 -3.53
C PRO A 108 -19.80 -9.12 -4.88
N THR A 109 -19.86 -8.06 -5.70
CA THR A 109 -19.13 -7.96 -6.97
C THR A 109 -17.61 -7.96 -6.81
N VAL A 110 -17.11 -7.63 -5.61
CA VAL A 110 -15.67 -7.60 -5.28
C VAL A 110 -15.26 -8.85 -4.50
N ALA A 111 -16.09 -9.26 -3.53
CA ALA A 111 -15.82 -10.41 -2.69
C ALA A 111 -17.10 -10.94 -2.02
N GLU A 112 -17.35 -12.22 -2.16
CA GLU A 112 -18.55 -12.84 -1.56
C GLU A 112 -18.34 -13.15 -0.07
N ASN A 113 -17.33 -13.96 0.30
CA ASN A 113 -17.13 -14.38 1.68
C ASN A 113 -15.65 -14.72 1.98
N PRO A 114 -15.07 -14.17 3.02
CA PRO A 114 -15.59 -13.10 3.87
C PRO A 114 -15.57 -11.74 3.15
N ALA A 115 -16.58 -10.92 3.39
CA ALA A 115 -16.67 -9.57 2.82
C ALA A 115 -15.70 -8.57 3.49
N ASN A 116 -15.17 -8.89 4.67
CA ASN A 116 -14.25 -8.03 5.40
C ASN A 116 -12.81 -8.21 4.92
N LEU A 117 -12.17 -7.14 4.44
CA LEU A 117 -10.82 -7.19 3.87
C LEU A 117 -9.76 -7.56 4.92
N ALA A 118 -9.88 -7.10 6.16
CA ALA A 118 -8.95 -7.48 7.22
C ALA A 118 -9.01 -8.99 7.47
N HIS A 119 -10.22 -9.54 7.58
CA HIS A 119 -10.42 -10.98 7.72
C HIS A 119 -9.78 -11.77 6.55
N ARG A 120 -9.97 -11.29 5.31
CA ARG A 120 -9.33 -11.91 4.12
C ARG A 120 -7.80 -11.91 4.21
N ASN A 121 -7.19 -10.80 4.66
CA ASN A 121 -5.74 -10.72 4.81
C ASN A 121 -5.22 -11.66 5.89
N LEU A 122 -5.88 -11.73 7.04
CA LEU A 122 -5.53 -12.65 8.13
C LEU A 122 -5.68 -14.12 7.72
N LEU A 123 -6.80 -14.49 7.09
CA LEU A 123 -7.01 -15.84 6.57
C LEU A 123 -5.98 -16.23 5.50
N ARG A 124 -5.59 -15.29 4.64
CA ARG A 124 -4.54 -15.54 3.65
C ARG A 124 -3.21 -15.86 4.31
N GLY A 125 -2.82 -15.09 5.32
CA GLY A 125 -1.61 -15.34 6.10
C GLY A 125 -1.63 -16.72 6.74
N LEU A 126 -2.75 -17.08 7.37
CA LEU A 126 -2.93 -18.39 7.99
C LEU A 126 -2.84 -19.53 6.96
N ARG A 127 -3.56 -19.43 5.83
CA ARG A 127 -3.58 -20.46 4.78
C ARG A 127 -2.22 -20.65 4.10
N LEU A 128 -1.40 -19.62 4.05
CA LEU A 128 -0.05 -19.68 3.48
C LEU A 128 1.02 -20.04 4.52
N GLY A 129 0.63 -20.28 5.78
CA GLY A 129 1.56 -20.61 6.85
C GLY A 129 2.59 -19.49 7.11
N LEU A 130 2.18 -18.22 7.01
CA LEU A 130 3.10 -17.12 7.28
C LEU A 130 3.62 -17.18 8.71
N PRO A 131 4.92 -16.89 8.94
CA PRO A 131 5.46 -16.76 10.28
C PRO A 131 4.81 -15.57 11.01
N SER A 132 4.86 -15.59 12.35
CA SER A 132 4.42 -14.45 13.14
C SER A 132 5.31 -13.22 12.93
N GLY A 133 4.75 -12.03 13.17
CA GLY A 133 5.51 -10.79 13.08
C GLY A 133 6.72 -10.76 14.01
N GLN A 134 6.57 -11.26 15.24
CA GLN A 134 7.68 -11.37 16.19
C GLN A 134 8.77 -12.33 15.70
N SER A 135 8.40 -13.43 15.07
CA SER A 135 9.37 -14.38 14.51
C SER A 135 10.14 -13.76 13.34
N VAL A 136 9.47 -13.02 12.47
CA VAL A 136 10.11 -12.28 11.38
C VAL A 136 11.05 -11.21 11.91
N ALA A 137 10.63 -10.42 12.89
CA ALA A 137 11.47 -9.39 13.52
C ALA A 137 12.74 -10.02 14.12
N ARG A 138 12.61 -11.09 14.89
CA ARG A 138 13.77 -11.82 15.46
C ARG A 138 14.70 -12.35 14.37
N ALA A 139 14.16 -12.95 13.33
CA ALA A 139 14.97 -13.46 12.21
C ALA A 139 15.77 -12.35 11.51
N MET A 140 15.27 -11.12 11.55
CA MET A 140 15.93 -9.93 11.00
C MET A 140 16.86 -9.22 12.00
N GLY A 141 17.01 -9.73 13.22
CA GLY A 141 17.77 -9.08 14.28
C GLY A 141 17.13 -7.79 14.80
N ILE A 142 15.82 -7.65 14.62
CA ILE A 142 15.00 -6.52 15.09
C ILE A 142 14.34 -6.93 16.41
N THR A 143 14.38 -6.07 17.41
CA THR A 143 13.64 -6.28 18.66
C THR A 143 12.14 -6.32 18.36
N PRO A 144 11.44 -7.45 18.65
CA PRO A 144 10.02 -7.54 18.39
C PRO A 144 9.21 -6.63 19.31
N LEU A 145 8.04 -6.19 18.85
CA LEU A 145 7.05 -5.55 19.69
C LEU A 145 6.57 -6.51 20.79
N SER A 146 6.37 -6.00 21.99
CA SER A 146 5.82 -6.76 23.11
C SER A 146 4.32 -7.06 22.91
N ALA A 147 3.80 -7.99 23.69
CA ALA A 147 2.35 -8.29 23.73
C ALA A 147 1.54 -7.03 24.10
N ALA A 148 2.02 -6.23 25.04
CA ALA A 148 1.40 -4.98 25.45
C ALA A 148 1.41 -3.93 24.33
N ASP A 149 2.52 -3.77 23.60
CA ASP A 149 2.61 -2.87 22.45
C ASP A 149 1.59 -3.25 21.36
N LEU A 150 1.41 -4.55 21.14
CA LEU A 150 0.45 -5.07 20.18
C LEU A 150 -1.00 -4.93 20.66
N GLY A 151 -1.23 -4.82 21.97
CA GLY A 151 -2.55 -4.79 22.57
C GLY A 151 -3.32 -6.11 22.45
N LEU A 152 -2.62 -7.22 22.17
CA LEU A 152 -3.22 -8.54 21.97
C LEU A 152 -3.43 -9.29 23.29
N ASP A 153 -2.70 -8.95 24.32
CA ASP A 153 -2.83 -9.51 25.67
C ASP A 153 -4.25 -9.38 26.26
N GLN A 154 -4.97 -8.34 25.83
CA GLN A 154 -6.33 -8.04 26.32
C GLN A 154 -7.46 -8.59 25.44
N ILE A 155 -7.21 -8.81 24.15
CA ILE A 155 -8.27 -9.14 23.17
C ILE A 155 -8.08 -10.49 22.48
N ALA A 156 -6.86 -11.00 22.42
CA ALA A 156 -6.50 -12.24 21.75
C ALA A 156 -5.18 -12.77 22.31
N ALA A 157 -5.17 -13.14 23.58
CA ALA A 157 -3.95 -13.51 24.32
C ALA A 157 -3.18 -14.68 23.69
N GLU A 158 -3.87 -15.57 22.98
CA GLU A 158 -3.27 -16.66 22.21
C GLU A 158 -2.35 -16.18 21.10
N TYR A 159 -2.53 -14.95 20.58
CA TYR A 159 -1.69 -14.33 19.57
C TYR A 159 -0.68 -13.32 20.14
N ALA A 160 -0.63 -13.16 21.45
CA ALA A 160 0.23 -12.16 22.08
C ALA A 160 1.72 -12.31 21.74
N HIS A 161 2.18 -13.56 21.54
CA HIS A 161 3.57 -13.89 21.20
C HIS A 161 3.76 -14.31 19.71
N ASP A 162 2.66 -14.54 19.01
CA ASP A 162 2.63 -15.02 17.63
C ASP A 162 1.61 -14.23 16.79
N ALA A 163 1.71 -12.90 16.82
CA ALA A 163 0.83 -12.01 16.09
C ALA A 163 0.89 -12.28 14.57
N PRO A 164 -0.27 -12.33 13.88
CA PRO A 164 -0.30 -12.46 12.42
C PRO A 164 0.57 -11.39 11.76
N LEU A 165 1.41 -11.79 10.81
CA LEU A 165 2.43 -10.91 10.21
C LEU A 165 1.83 -9.59 9.68
N TRP A 166 0.73 -9.64 8.93
CA TRP A 166 0.11 -8.43 8.39
C TRP A 166 -0.33 -7.45 9.49
N PHE A 167 -0.97 -7.93 10.55
CA PHE A 167 -1.36 -7.11 11.70
C PHE A 167 -0.13 -6.51 12.40
N TYR A 168 0.89 -7.34 12.65
CA TYR A 168 2.13 -6.91 13.29
C TYR A 168 2.78 -5.74 12.54
N LEU A 169 2.91 -5.85 11.20
CA LEU A 169 3.56 -4.82 10.40
C LEU A 169 2.80 -3.49 10.40
N LEU A 170 1.47 -3.53 10.44
CA LEU A 170 0.65 -2.32 10.59
C LEU A 170 0.82 -1.69 11.98
N LYS A 171 0.85 -2.53 13.02
CA LYS A 171 1.07 -2.05 14.40
C LYS A 171 2.48 -1.50 14.60
N GLU A 172 3.48 -2.13 13.99
CA GLU A 172 4.86 -1.64 13.95
C GLU A 172 4.95 -0.27 13.26
N ALA A 173 4.26 -0.07 12.15
CA ALA A 173 4.20 1.22 11.45
C ALA A 173 3.52 2.30 12.33
N GLU A 174 2.46 1.94 13.04
CA GLU A 174 1.77 2.85 13.96
C GLU A 174 2.71 3.34 15.07
N LEU A 175 3.44 2.44 15.71
CA LEU A 175 4.26 2.74 16.88
C LEU A 175 5.64 3.30 16.53
N LEU A 176 6.32 2.73 15.54
CA LEU A 176 7.70 3.06 15.21
C LEU A 176 7.85 3.89 13.93
N GLY A 177 6.83 3.91 13.07
CA GLY A 177 6.80 4.67 11.82
C GLY A 177 5.94 5.94 11.89
N ASN A 178 5.43 6.31 13.06
CA ASN A 178 4.50 7.44 13.24
C ASN A 178 3.27 7.33 12.31
N SER A 179 2.88 6.15 11.92
CA SER A 179 1.82 5.86 10.94
C SER A 179 2.05 6.51 9.55
N ARG A 180 3.24 7.00 9.25
CA ARG A 180 3.60 7.65 7.98
C ARG A 180 4.51 6.81 7.10
N GLN A 181 5.19 5.87 7.70
CA GLN A 181 6.10 4.93 7.04
C GLN A 181 5.98 3.56 7.70
N LEU A 182 6.41 2.54 7.00
CA LEU A 182 6.54 1.20 7.59
C LEU A 182 7.58 1.21 8.70
N GLY A 183 7.36 0.37 9.69
CA GLY A 183 8.35 0.11 10.74
C GLY A 183 9.56 -0.69 10.23
N PRO A 184 10.51 -1.03 11.12
CA PRO A 184 11.77 -1.65 10.73
C PRO A 184 11.61 -2.98 9.97
N ALA A 185 10.75 -3.89 10.42
CA ALA A 185 10.55 -5.18 9.75
C ALA A 185 9.77 -5.01 8.44
N GLY A 186 8.64 -4.29 8.47
CA GLY A 186 7.82 -4.05 7.29
C GLY A 186 8.56 -3.28 6.20
N GLY A 187 9.27 -2.22 6.57
CA GLY A 187 10.08 -1.43 5.65
C GLY A 187 11.20 -2.23 5.01
N ARG A 188 11.85 -3.10 5.78
CA ARG A 188 12.91 -3.96 5.26
C ARG A 188 12.37 -4.99 4.26
N ILE A 189 11.26 -5.68 4.56
CA ILE A 189 10.64 -6.62 3.62
C ILE A 189 10.34 -5.92 2.29
N VAL A 190 9.66 -4.77 2.34
CA VAL A 190 9.24 -4.05 1.13
C VAL A 190 10.45 -3.54 0.36
N ALA A 191 11.38 -2.86 1.02
CA ALA A 191 12.54 -2.26 0.37
C ALA A 191 13.46 -3.33 -0.25
N GLU A 192 13.79 -4.40 0.48
CA GLU A 192 14.69 -5.44 -0.03
C GLU A 192 14.08 -6.20 -1.21
N VAL A 193 12.77 -6.47 -1.19
CA VAL A 193 12.12 -7.14 -2.32
C VAL A 193 12.11 -6.24 -3.55
N LEU A 194 11.67 -4.98 -3.44
CA LEU A 194 11.60 -4.08 -4.59
C LEU A 194 13.01 -3.78 -5.17
N ILE A 195 13.97 -3.49 -4.32
CA ILE A 195 15.37 -3.27 -4.75
C ILE A 195 15.96 -4.55 -5.31
N GLY A 196 15.66 -5.69 -4.69
CA GLY A 196 16.16 -6.99 -5.11
C GLY A 196 15.60 -7.44 -6.46
N LEU A 197 14.34 -7.14 -6.76
CA LEU A 197 13.75 -7.35 -8.08
C LEU A 197 14.51 -6.54 -9.14
N LEU A 198 14.74 -5.25 -8.88
CA LEU A 198 15.52 -4.40 -9.79
C LEU A 198 16.97 -4.88 -9.95
N ALA A 199 17.63 -5.25 -8.85
CA ALA A 199 19.02 -5.71 -8.89
C ALA A 199 19.18 -7.09 -9.52
N GLY A 200 18.15 -7.93 -9.45
CA GLY A 200 18.13 -9.27 -10.05
C GLY A 200 17.70 -9.30 -11.52
N ASP A 201 17.11 -8.22 -12.03
CA ASP A 201 16.72 -8.09 -13.43
C ASP A 201 17.89 -7.58 -14.28
N PRO A 202 18.40 -8.40 -15.23
CA PRO A 202 19.50 -7.98 -16.10
C PRO A 202 19.13 -6.83 -17.04
N LEU A 203 17.83 -6.59 -17.26
CA LEU A 203 17.32 -5.51 -18.12
C LEU A 203 16.91 -4.26 -17.34
N SER A 204 16.99 -4.27 -16.01
CA SER A 204 16.71 -3.09 -15.21
C SER A 204 17.72 -1.97 -15.48
N TYR A 205 17.33 -0.72 -15.24
CA TYR A 205 18.23 0.43 -15.36
C TYR A 205 19.49 0.30 -14.49
N LEU A 206 19.39 -0.33 -13.33
CA LEU A 206 20.52 -0.60 -12.44
C LEU A 206 21.58 -1.52 -13.08
N SER A 207 21.15 -2.39 -14.00
CA SER A 207 22.01 -3.35 -14.68
C SER A 207 22.53 -2.80 -16.01
N VAL A 208 21.67 -2.20 -16.84
CA VAL A 208 22.01 -1.74 -18.20
C VAL A 208 22.60 -0.33 -18.25
N ALA A 209 22.27 0.52 -17.29
CA ALA A 209 22.71 1.91 -17.22
C ALA A 209 23.01 2.35 -15.78
N PRO A 210 23.99 1.73 -15.09
CA PRO A 210 24.23 1.95 -13.66
C PRO A 210 24.65 3.39 -13.31
N ALA A 211 25.11 4.17 -14.27
CA ALA A 211 25.45 5.58 -14.12
C ALA A 211 24.30 6.54 -14.53
N TRP A 212 23.16 5.99 -14.95
CA TRP A 212 22.04 6.81 -15.38
C TRP A 212 21.45 7.61 -14.20
N THR A 213 21.16 8.86 -14.47
CA THR A 213 20.40 9.75 -13.57
C THR A 213 19.18 10.27 -14.30
N PRO A 214 18.05 10.50 -13.61
CA PRO A 214 16.84 11.01 -14.24
C PRO A 214 17.08 12.40 -14.88
N GLU A 215 16.91 12.52 -16.18
CA GLU A 215 17.06 13.80 -16.91
C GLU A 215 15.97 14.81 -16.53
N LEU A 216 14.81 14.32 -16.12
CA LEU A 216 13.67 15.12 -15.69
C LEU A 216 13.72 15.48 -14.18
N ALA A 217 14.86 15.21 -13.52
CA ALA A 217 14.99 15.51 -12.10
C ALA A 217 15.11 17.02 -11.87
N GLU A 218 14.33 17.53 -10.91
CA GLU A 218 14.37 18.91 -10.46
C GLU A 218 15.02 18.99 -9.07
N GLY A 219 16.08 19.77 -8.93
CA GLY A 219 16.80 19.88 -7.66
C GLY A 219 17.34 18.54 -7.13
N GLY A 220 17.68 17.60 -8.02
CA GLY A 220 18.15 16.25 -7.66
C GLY A 220 17.03 15.29 -7.23
N ARG A 221 15.77 15.67 -7.38
CA ARG A 221 14.60 14.83 -7.07
C ARG A 221 13.87 14.48 -8.35
N PHE A 222 13.44 13.24 -8.45
CA PHE A 222 12.57 12.76 -9.52
C PHE A 222 11.47 11.88 -8.92
N GLY A 223 10.24 12.33 -9.02
CA GLY A 223 9.07 11.63 -8.52
C GLY A 223 7.89 11.83 -9.45
N MET A 224 6.70 11.49 -8.98
CA MET A 224 5.46 11.65 -9.77
C MET A 224 5.18 13.10 -10.16
N PRO A 225 5.40 14.15 -9.33
CA PRO A 225 5.18 15.52 -9.77
C PRO A 225 6.03 15.90 -10.99
N GLU A 226 7.33 15.59 -10.98
CA GLU A 226 8.25 15.89 -12.08
C GLU A 226 7.85 15.13 -13.36
N LEU A 227 7.51 13.83 -13.22
CA LEU A 227 7.01 13.05 -14.34
C LEU A 227 5.71 13.62 -14.92
N LEU A 228 4.78 14.03 -14.06
CA LEU A 228 3.49 14.56 -14.49
C LEU A 228 3.64 15.92 -15.18
N ARG A 229 4.48 16.82 -14.68
CA ARG A 229 4.80 18.08 -15.38
C ARG A 229 5.30 17.82 -16.78
N PHE A 230 6.27 16.94 -16.93
CA PHE A 230 6.77 16.56 -18.26
C PHE A 230 5.66 15.98 -19.15
N ALA A 231 4.86 15.04 -18.64
CA ALA A 231 3.82 14.38 -19.42
C ALA A 231 2.65 15.31 -19.81
N LEU A 232 2.39 16.33 -19.02
CA LEU A 232 1.33 17.31 -19.27
C LEU A 232 1.81 18.53 -20.05
N GLY A 233 3.12 18.65 -20.30
CA GLY A 233 3.73 19.79 -20.98
C GLY A 233 3.75 21.08 -20.16
N ALA A 234 3.79 20.92 -18.84
CA ALA A 234 3.80 22.03 -17.87
C ALA A 234 5.21 22.38 -17.44
#